data_f967dfe06fde49b0edc38be5b8958c2c
#
_entry.id   f967dfe06fde49b0edc38be5b8958c2c
#
_cell.length_a   1.000
_cell.length_b   1.000
_cell.length_c   1.000
_cell.angle_alpha   90.00
_cell.angle_beta   90.00
_cell.angle_gamma   90.00
#
_symmetry.space_group_name_H-M   'P 1'
#
loop_
_entity.id
_entity.type
_entity.pdbx_description
1 polymer ?
#
loop_
_entity_poly.entity_id
_entity_poly.type
_entity_poly.pdbx_seq_one_letter_code
_entity_poly.pdbx_strand_id
1 'polypeptide(L)'
;MRRRLQAGRIWEPGTEWNAVRALLAHEASTQMGRDRATAAEPLTDLSEVQAAIEMTRQARLALATAGSLPLEALPDIRPILARCRAEGSVLDGSEMIQIVPVLDASPKLRAYGRSVREASPEVATITDALPRFAELADRLRRALDASGAVTDDASPTLKRLRREIRERRRHLASERDRKSVV
;
A
#
# COMPACT_ATOMS: atom_id res chain seq x y z
N MET A 1 -7.22 33.70 33.20
CA MET A 1 -8.30 32.74 32.85
C MET A 1 -8.46 32.72 31.33
N ARG A 2 -7.72 31.88 30.59
CA ARG A 2 -7.76 31.78 29.12
C ARG A 2 -8.92 30.85 28.75
N ARG A 3 -9.99 31.40 28.18
CA ARG A 3 -11.05 30.61 27.57
C ARG A 3 -10.43 29.78 26.44
N ARG A 4 -10.35 28.46 26.61
CA ARG A 4 -10.19 27.54 25.51
C ARG A 4 -11.40 27.74 24.59
N LEU A 5 -11.18 28.34 23.44
CA LEU A 5 -12.15 28.34 22.35
C LEU A 5 -12.35 26.86 21.97
N GLN A 6 -13.53 26.32 22.20
CA GLN A 6 -13.88 24.98 21.74
C GLN A 6 -13.91 25.04 20.22
N ALA A 7 -12.87 24.52 19.58
CA ALA A 7 -12.70 24.50 18.13
C ALA A 7 -13.90 23.90 17.37
N GLY A 8 -14.69 23.05 18.02
CA GLY A 8 -15.86 22.41 17.45
C GLY A 8 -17.06 23.31 17.09
N ARG A 9 -17.12 24.57 17.58
CA ARG A 9 -18.27 25.45 17.32
C ARG A 9 -18.04 26.54 16.26
N ILE A 10 -16.80 26.79 15.87
CA ILE A 10 -16.48 27.81 14.85
C ILE A 10 -16.74 27.30 13.43
N TRP A 11 -16.77 25.98 13.26
CA TRP A 11 -16.79 25.31 11.97
C TRP A 11 -18.08 24.49 11.73
N GLU A 12 -19.19 24.85 12.36
CA GLU A 12 -20.51 24.25 12.15
C GLU A 12 -21.16 24.66 10.81
N PRO A 13 -22.26 23.97 10.38
CA PRO A 13 -22.82 24.03 9.03
C PRO A 13 -23.18 25.43 8.55
N GLY A 14 -22.36 26.02 7.76
CA GLY A 14 -22.35 27.38 7.23
C GLY A 14 -21.00 27.79 6.68
N THR A 15 -19.94 27.07 7.07
CA THR A 15 -18.64 27.15 6.43
C THR A 15 -18.53 26.09 5.35
N GLU A 16 -17.88 26.41 4.24
CA GLU A 16 -17.65 25.48 3.12
C GLU A 16 -16.63 24.39 3.45
N TRP A 17 -16.36 24.13 4.75
CA TRP A 17 -15.33 23.18 5.20
C TRP A 17 -15.57 21.76 4.70
N ASN A 18 -16.81 21.31 4.67
CA ASN A 18 -17.15 20.00 4.11
C ASN A 18 -16.83 19.91 2.61
N ALA A 19 -17.06 21.01 1.87
CA ALA A 19 -16.70 21.08 0.45
C ALA A 19 -15.19 21.05 0.27
N VAL A 20 -14.43 21.78 1.10
CA VAL A 20 -12.95 21.75 1.08
C VAL A 20 -12.43 20.35 1.35
N ARG A 21 -12.95 19.64 2.37
CA ARG A 21 -12.56 18.24 2.65
C ARG A 21 -12.87 17.30 1.49
N ALA A 22 -14.03 17.48 0.86
CA ALA A 22 -14.42 16.67 -0.30
C ALA A 22 -13.48 16.91 -1.49
N LEU A 23 -13.09 18.14 -1.77
CA LEU A 23 -12.10 18.47 -2.79
C LEU A 23 -10.73 17.86 -2.48
N LEU A 24 -10.25 17.97 -1.24
CA LEU A 24 -8.98 17.34 -0.81
C LEU A 24 -9.04 15.81 -0.96
N ALA A 25 -10.16 15.19 -0.60
CA ALA A 25 -10.35 13.75 -0.74
C ALA A 25 -10.37 13.32 -2.21
N HIS A 26 -10.93 14.13 -3.09
CA HIS A 26 -10.93 13.88 -4.54
C HIS A 26 -9.52 13.89 -5.13
N GLU A 27 -8.65 14.79 -4.68
CA GLU A 27 -7.27 14.89 -5.14
C GLU A 27 -6.35 13.78 -4.57
N ALA A 28 -6.79 13.05 -3.56
CA ALA A 28 -5.97 12.02 -2.92
C ALA A 28 -5.84 10.77 -3.79
N SER A 29 -4.61 10.36 -4.13
CA SER A 29 -4.32 9.19 -4.96
C SER A 29 -4.58 7.84 -4.26
N THR A 30 -4.63 7.83 -2.92
CA THR A 30 -4.80 6.61 -2.12
C THR A 30 -6.06 6.66 -1.26
N GLN A 31 -6.61 5.49 -0.92
CA GLN A 31 -7.75 5.42 0.01
C GLN A 31 -7.39 6.00 1.39
N MET A 32 -6.19 5.71 1.90
CA MET A 32 -5.72 6.30 3.16
C MET A 32 -5.65 7.82 3.13
N GLY A 33 -5.22 8.39 1.99
CA GLY A 33 -5.22 9.84 1.76
C GLY A 33 -6.63 10.41 1.74
N ARG A 34 -7.56 9.76 1.06
CA ARG A 34 -8.98 10.15 1.04
C ARG A 34 -9.60 10.16 2.42
N ASP A 35 -9.39 9.09 3.19
CA ASP A 35 -9.92 8.97 4.54
C ASP A 35 -9.36 10.08 5.45
N ARG A 36 -8.05 10.36 5.34
CA ARG A 36 -7.40 11.42 6.11
C ARG A 36 -7.91 12.80 5.73
N ALA A 37 -8.11 13.08 4.44
CA ALA A 37 -8.67 14.33 3.96
C ALA A 37 -10.11 14.53 4.46
N THR A 38 -10.93 13.49 4.40
CA THR A 38 -12.33 13.52 4.88
C THR A 38 -12.41 13.71 6.40
N ALA A 39 -11.47 13.17 7.16
CA ALA A 39 -11.40 13.30 8.62
C ALA A 39 -10.62 14.55 9.08
N ALA A 40 -10.15 15.40 8.15
CA ALA A 40 -9.37 16.58 8.51
C ALA A 40 -10.20 17.57 9.32
N GLU A 41 -9.60 18.10 10.39
CA GLU A 41 -10.16 19.14 11.23
C GLU A 41 -9.25 20.37 11.24
N PRO A 42 -9.80 21.58 11.44
CA PRO A 42 -8.99 22.78 11.55
C PRO A 42 -8.03 22.72 12.75
N LEU A 43 -6.78 23.09 12.53
CA LEU A 43 -5.80 23.23 13.59
C LEU A 43 -5.99 24.57 14.30
N THR A 44 -5.84 24.58 15.62
CA THR A 44 -6.03 25.77 16.46
C THR A 44 -4.76 26.20 17.20
N ASP A 45 -3.77 25.32 17.29
CA ASP A 45 -2.46 25.68 17.84
C ASP A 45 -1.57 26.29 16.77
N LEU A 46 -0.96 27.43 17.07
CA LEU A 46 -0.14 28.19 16.12
C LEU A 46 1.06 27.38 15.61
N SER A 47 1.70 26.62 16.48
CA SER A 47 2.86 25.82 16.12
C SER A 47 2.50 24.67 15.18
N GLU A 48 1.35 24.00 15.44
CA GLU A 48 0.82 22.95 14.55
C GLU A 48 0.43 23.51 13.17
N VAL A 49 -0.22 24.70 13.14
CA VAL A 49 -0.56 25.38 11.89
C VAL A 49 0.70 25.70 11.08
N GLN A 50 1.71 26.29 11.73
CA GLN A 50 2.97 26.64 11.05
C GLN A 50 3.69 25.38 10.49
N ALA A 51 3.75 24.30 11.26
CA ALA A 51 4.32 23.03 10.82
C ALA A 51 3.56 22.44 9.62
N ALA A 52 2.22 22.46 9.64
CA ALA A 52 1.39 21.98 8.55
C ALA A 52 1.55 22.81 7.26
N ILE A 53 1.65 24.15 7.39
CA ILE A 53 1.92 25.03 6.25
C ILE A 53 3.31 24.75 5.67
N GLU A 54 4.32 24.59 6.51
CA GLU A 54 5.69 24.32 6.06
C GLU A 54 5.76 22.94 5.35
N MET A 55 5.13 21.90 5.92
CA MET A 55 5.04 20.59 5.26
C MET A 55 4.35 20.70 3.89
N THR A 56 3.27 21.46 3.79
CA THR A 56 2.57 21.70 2.53
C THR A 56 3.46 22.43 1.51
N ARG A 57 4.22 23.43 1.96
CA ARG A 57 5.20 24.14 1.13
C ARG A 57 6.27 23.19 0.60
N GLN A 58 6.83 22.36 1.44
CA GLN A 58 7.83 21.36 1.05
C GLN A 58 7.26 20.30 0.11
N ALA A 59 6.05 19.81 0.34
CA ALA A 59 5.37 18.88 -0.57
C ALA A 59 5.18 19.50 -1.98
N ARG A 60 4.78 20.78 -2.05
CA ARG A 60 4.68 21.50 -3.33
C ARG A 60 6.03 21.65 -4.03
N LEU A 61 7.11 21.94 -3.30
CA LEU A 61 8.46 22.00 -3.87
C LEU A 61 8.91 20.63 -4.38
N ALA A 62 8.64 19.55 -3.64
CA ALA A 62 8.94 18.20 -4.08
C ALA A 62 8.22 17.85 -5.39
N LEU A 63 6.92 18.18 -5.49
CA LEU A 63 6.14 18.00 -6.72
C LEU A 63 6.71 18.81 -7.89
N ALA A 64 7.12 20.04 -7.67
CA ALA A 64 7.71 20.89 -8.70
C ALA A 64 9.08 20.37 -9.17
N THR A 65 9.86 19.76 -8.27
CA THR A 65 11.22 19.29 -8.54
C THR A 65 11.24 17.91 -9.22
N ALA A 66 10.42 16.96 -8.75
CA ALA A 66 10.50 15.56 -9.15
C ALA A 66 9.16 14.97 -9.63
N GLY A 67 8.13 15.80 -9.78
CA GLY A 67 6.80 15.34 -10.17
C GLY A 67 6.04 14.62 -9.04
N SER A 68 5.01 13.87 -9.39
CA SER A 68 4.13 13.19 -8.42
C SER A 68 4.85 12.11 -7.64
N LEU A 69 4.47 11.94 -6.37
CA LEU A 69 4.91 10.80 -5.57
C LEU A 69 4.40 9.49 -6.20
N PRO A 70 5.23 8.42 -6.20
CA PRO A 70 4.87 7.12 -6.76
C PRO A 70 3.90 6.34 -5.83
N LEU A 71 2.72 6.91 -5.58
CA LEU A 71 1.65 6.35 -4.74
C LEU A 71 0.44 5.86 -5.55
N GLU A 72 0.48 5.99 -6.88
CA GLU A 72 -0.64 5.63 -7.76
C GLU A 72 -0.96 4.14 -7.66
N ALA A 73 -2.26 3.84 -7.66
CA ALA A 73 -2.78 2.48 -7.63
C ALA A 73 -2.36 1.61 -6.42
N LEU A 74 -1.95 2.22 -5.31
CA LEU A 74 -1.67 1.46 -4.09
C LEU A 74 -2.98 0.96 -3.47
N PRO A 75 -3.13 -0.36 -3.26
CA PRO A 75 -4.29 -0.92 -2.61
C PRO A 75 -4.33 -0.56 -1.12
N ASP A 76 -5.52 -0.47 -0.57
CA ASP A 76 -5.69 -0.35 0.88
C ASP A 76 -5.51 -1.72 1.54
N ILE A 77 -4.34 -1.94 2.12
CA ILE A 77 -3.99 -3.19 2.81
C ILE A 77 -4.34 -3.18 4.31
N ARG A 78 -4.91 -2.10 4.84
CA ARG A 78 -5.27 -2.02 6.28
C ARG A 78 -6.23 -3.13 6.74
N PRO A 79 -7.25 -3.52 5.96
CA PRO A 79 -8.09 -4.67 6.32
C PRO A 79 -7.31 -5.98 6.41
N ILE A 80 -6.37 -6.21 5.47
CA ILE A 80 -5.51 -7.39 5.47
C ILE A 80 -4.60 -7.40 6.71
N LEU A 81 -3.97 -6.25 7.01
CA LEU A 81 -3.12 -6.11 8.20
C LEU A 81 -3.89 -6.26 9.51
N ALA A 82 -5.13 -5.80 9.57
CA ALA A 82 -5.99 -5.99 10.74
C ALA A 82 -6.26 -7.48 10.99
N ARG A 83 -6.51 -8.26 9.94
CA ARG A 83 -6.67 -9.72 10.03
C ARG A 83 -5.38 -10.41 10.47
N CYS A 84 -4.21 -9.99 9.98
CA CYS A 84 -2.92 -10.55 10.39
C CYS A 84 -2.65 -10.45 11.91
N ARG A 85 -3.30 -9.51 12.59
CA ARG A 85 -3.13 -9.33 14.05
C ARG A 85 -3.94 -10.32 14.88
N ALA A 86 -4.94 -10.95 14.30
CA ALA A 86 -5.76 -11.92 14.98
C ALA A 86 -5.01 -13.26 15.08
N GLU A 87 -4.84 -13.78 16.29
CA GLU A 87 -4.17 -15.06 16.54
C GLU A 87 -4.91 -16.20 15.80
N GLY A 88 -4.13 -17.07 15.14
CA GLY A 88 -4.69 -18.16 14.33
C GLY A 88 -5.25 -17.72 12.97
N SER A 89 -5.19 -16.45 12.62
CA SER A 89 -5.60 -15.96 11.29
C SER A 89 -4.64 -16.43 10.20
N VAL A 90 -5.20 -16.83 9.06
CA VAL A 90 -4.45 -17.22 7.88
C VAL A 90 -4.92 -16.33 6.72
N LEU A 91 -3.96 -15.75 6.01
CA LEU A 91 -4.23 -15.04 4.76
C LEU A 91 -4.19 -16.03 3.60
N ASP A 92 -5.09 -15.87 2.66
CA ASP A 92 -4.99 -16.59 1.39
C ASP A 92 -3.99 -15.92 0.44
N GLY A 93 -3.62 -16.61 -0.65
CA GLY A 93 -2.63 -16.10 -1.59
C GLY A 93 -3.11 -14.86 -2.33
N SER A 94 -4.42 -14.73 -2.56
CA SER A 94 -5.01 -13.55 -3.23
C SER A 94 -4.91 -12.29 -2.37
N GLU A 95 -4.99 -12.43 -1.06
CA GLU A 95 -4.76 -11.35 -0.11
C GLU A 95 -3.27 -11.01 0.01
N MET A 96 -2.41 -12.04 0.07
CA MET A 96 -0.96 -11.85 0.16
C MET A 96 -0.39 -11.13 -1.07
N ILE A 97 -0.85 -11.45 -2.28
CA ILE A 97 -0.34 -10.80 -3.49
C ILE A 97 -0.73 -9.31 -3.58
N GLN A 98 -1.85 -8.90 -2.97
CA GLN A 98 -2.26 -7.50 -2.87
C GLN A 98 -1.30 -6.64 -2.03
N ILE A 99 -0.50 -7.24 -1.15
CA ILE A 99 0.48 -6.51 -0.33
C ILE A 99 1.70 -6.10 -1.18
N VAL A 100 2.04 -6.85 -2.22
CA VAL A 100 3.26 -6.66 -3.02
C VAL A 100 3.40 -5.25 -3.59
N PRO A 101 2.38 -4.62 -4.19
CA PRO A 101 2.50 -3.23 -4.68
C PRO A 101 2.89 -2.22 -3.59
N VAL A 102 2.42 -2.42 -2.34
CA VAL A 102 2.78 -1.56 -1.21
C VAL A 102 4.23 -1.77 -0.78
N LEU A 103 4.71 -3.02 -0.78
CA LEU A 103 6.11 -3.32 -0.51
C LEU A 103 7.04 -2.71 -1.58
N ASP A 104 6.62 -2.73 -2.84
CA ASP A 104 7.35 -2.14 -3.98
C ASP A 104 7.35 -0.61 -4.00
N ALA A 105 6.37 0.02 -3.37
CA ALA A 105 6.34 1.47 -3.25
C ALA A 105 7.47 2.00 -2.35
N SER A 106 7.88 1.24 -1.32
CA SER A 106 8.92 1.67 -0.38
C SER A 106 10.24 2.08 -1.06
N PRO A 107 10.90 1.26 -1.89
CA PRO A 107 12.14 1.68 -2.57
C PRO A 107 11.93 2.85 -3.55
N LYS A 108 10.77 2.93 -4.19
CA LYS A 108 10.43 4.04 -5.10
C LYS A 108 10.27 5.35 -4.33
N LEU A 109 9.56 5.34 -3.21
CA LEU A 109 9.39 6.50 -2.34
C LEU A 109 10.73 6.96 -1.74
N ARG A 110 11.58 6.03 -1.33
CA ARG A 110 12.94 6.36 -0.85
C ARG A 110 13.80 6.98 -1.96
N ALA A 111 13.68 6.50 -3.21
CA ALA A 111 14.37 7.10 -4.35
C ALA A 111 13.86 8.52 -4.63
N TYR A 112 12.53 8.70 -4.60
CA TYR A 112 11.90 10.02 -4.72
C TYR A 112 12.38 10.99 -3.63
N GLY A 113 12.39 10.57 -2.36
CA GLY A 113 12.87 11.42 -1.26
C GLY A 113 14.34 11.86 -1.43
N ARG A 114 15.20 10.96 -1.94
CA ARG A 114 16.58 11.34 -2.25
C ARG A 114 16.68 12.40 -3.35
N SER A 115 15.85 12.32 -4.39
CA SER A 115 15.86 13.28 -5.49
C SER A 115 15.38 14.68 -5.11
N VAL A 116 14.57 14.78 -4.04
CA VAL A 116 14.01 16.07 -3.56
C VAL A 116 14.66 16.57 -2.26
N ARG A 117 15.70 15.93 -1.76
CA ARG A 117 16.30 16.20 -0.44
C ARG A 117 16.67 17.65 -0.20
N GLU A 118 17.25 18.32 -1.20
CA GLU A 118 17.65 19.71 -1.07
C GLU A 118 16.45 20.65 -1.04
N ALA A 119 15.43 20.39 -1.87
CA ALA A 119 14.23 21.21 -1.95
C ALA A 119 13.21 20.92 -0.84
N SER A 120 13.20 19.70 -0.32
CA SER A 120 12.18 19.20 0.61
C SER A 120 12.78 18.22 1.62
N PRO A 121 13.58 18.69 2.59
CA PRO A 121 14.28 17.82 3.55
C PRO A 121 13.32 17.02 4.44
N GLU A 122 12.15 17.54 4.79
CA GLU A 122 11.17 16.80 5.58
C GLU A 122 10.54 15.64 4.80
N VAL A 123 10.20 15.84 3.52
CA VAL A 123 9.74 14.76 2.64
C VAL A 123 10.81 13.69 2.51
N ALA A 124 12.08 14.08 2.36
CA ALA A 124 13.20 13.14 2.34
C ALA A 124 13.32 12.35 3.65
N THR A 125 13.17 13.02 4.79
CA THR A 125 13.21 12.38 6.13
C THR A 125 12.11 11.34 6.28
N ILE A 126 10.87 11.67 5.90
CA ILE A 126 9.73 10.75 5.96
C ILE A 126 9.99 9.53 5.08
N THR A 127 10.47 9.73 3.86
CA THR A 127 10.72 8.62 2.93
C THR A 127 11.92 7.77 3.32
N ASP A 128 12.96 8.34 3.93
CA ASP A 128 14.12 7.59 4.44
C ASP A 128 13.76 6.69 5.62
N ALA A 129 12.76 7.06 6.42
CA ALA A 129 12.25 6.24 7.52
C ALA A 129 11.49 4.98 7.04
N LEU A 130 11.12 4.88 5.76
CA LEU A 130 10.42 3.72 5.24
C LEU A 130 11.31 2.47 5.29
N PRO A 131 10.82 1.34 5.82
CA PRO A 131 11.59 0.10 5.87
C PRO A 131 11.79 -0.50 4.47
N ARG A 132 12.77 -1.40 4.36
CA ARG A 132 13.08 -2.11 3.12
C ARG A 132 12.43 -3.48 3.13
N PHE A 133 11.58 -3.75 2.14
CA PHE A 133 10.81 -4.99 2.05
C PHE A 133 11.15 -5.83 0.80
N ALA A 134 12.28 -5.56 0.14
CA ALA A 134 12.63 -6.23 -1.12
C ALA A 134 12.60 -7.76 -1.01
N GLU A 135 13.20 -8.32 0.03
CA GLU A 135 13.22 -9.78 0.23
C GLU A 135 11.82 -10.38 0.41
N LEU A 136 10.95 -9.69 1.17
CA LEU A 136 9.58 -10.14 1.37
C LEU A 136 8.79 -10.08 0.06
N ALA A 137 8.90 -8.98 -0.68
CA ALA A 137 8.26 -8.82 -1.98
C ALA A 137 8.70 -9.91 -2.96
N ASP A 138 10.00 -10.21 -3.03
CA ASP A 138 10.56 -11.26 -3.89
C ASP A 138 10.12 -12.67 -3.48
N ARG A 139 10.02 -12.92 -2.18
CA ARG A 139 9.48 -14.20 -1.68
C ARG A 139 8.02 -14.39 -2.09
N LEU A 140 7.19 -13.35 -1.93
CA LEU A 140 5.78 -13.41 -2.34
C LEU A 140 5.64 -13.63 -3.84
N ARG A 141 6.38 -12.92 -4.68
CA ARG A 141 6.34 -13.08 -6.14
C ARG A 141 6.83 -14.45 -6.61
N ARG A 142 7.80 -15.05 -5.94
CA ARG A 142 8.22 -16.43 -6.27
C ARG A 142 7.18 -17.47 -5.85
N ALA A 143 6.53 -17.23 -4.71
CA ALA A 143 5.59 -18.18 -4.14
C ALA A 143 4.20 -18.14 -4.78
N LEU A 144 3.78 -16.98 -5.28
CA LEU A 144 2.41 -16.72 -5.74
C LEU A 144 2.43 -16.13 -7.15
N ASP A 145 1.46 -16.53 -7.97
CA ASP A 145 1.17 -15.85 -9.23
C ASP A 145 0.23 -14.65 -9.03
N ALA A 146 -0.11 -13.96 -10.12
CA ALA A 146 -0.97 -12.78 -10.09
C ALA A 146 -2.39 -13.04 -9.55
N SER A 147 -2.86 -14.28 -9.56
CA SER A 147 -4.15 -14.69 -8.99
C SER A 147 -4.07 -15.04 -7.51
N GLY A 148 -2.84 -15.12 -6.96
CA GLY A 148 -2.59 -15.61 -5.62
C GLY A 148 -2.47 -17.13 -5.54
N ALA A 149 -2.45 -17.85 -6.67
CA ALA A 149 -2.22 -19.29 -6.64
C ALA A 149 -0.73 -19.59 -6.40
N VAL A 150 -0.46 -20.66 -5.63
CA VAL A 150 0.90 -21.07 -5.29
C VAL A 150 1.61 -21.60 -6.53
N THR A 151 2.73 -21.00 -6.90
CA THR A 151 3.55 -21.38 -8.05
C THR A 151 4.38 -22.64 -7.78
N ASP A 152 4.91 -23.26 -8.85
CA ASP A 152 5.86 -24.37 -8.72
C ASP A 152 7.20 -23.93 -8.08
N ASP A 153 7.53 -22.63 -8.17
CA ASP A 153 8.76 -22.06 -7.63
C ASP A 153 8.68 -21.67 -6.15
N ALA A 154 7.49 -21.85 -5.53
CA ALA A 154 7.29 -21.63 -4.10
C ALA A 154 8.17 -22.56 -3.25
N SER A 155 8.42 -23.80 -3.71
CA SER A 155 9.30 -24.75 -3.03
C SER A 155 9.81 -25.83 -4.00
N PRO A 156 11.09 -26.22 -3.90
CA PRO A 156 11.64 -27.32 -4.72
C PRO A 156 10.85 -28.64 -4.55
N THR A 157 10.40 -28.92 -3.33
CA THR A 157 9.59 -30.10 -3.03
C THR A 157 8.25 -30.05 -3.74
N LEU A 158 7.55 -28.91 -3.72
CA LEU A 158 6.27 -28.73 -4.40
C LEU A 158 6.42 -28.93 -5.91
N LYS A 159 7.47 -28.32 -6.50
CA LYS A 159 7.79 -28.45 -7.93
C LYS A 159 7.99 -29.93 -8.33
N ARG A 160 8.76 -30.69 -7.52
CA ARG A 160 8.99 -32.13 -7.74
C ARG A 160 7.67 -32.91 -7.64
N LEU A 161 6.89 -32.72 -6.56
CA LEU A 161 5.64 -33.44 -6.36
C LEU A 161 4.63 -33.17 -7.46
N ARG A 162 4.47 -31.92 -7.88
CA ARG A 162 3.57 -31.56 -8.98
C ARG A 162 4.00 -32.18 -10.31
N ARG A 163 5.31 -32.26 -10.57
CA ARG A 163 5.84 -32.94 -11.74
C ARG A 163 5.52 -34.44 -11.69
N GLU A 164 5.77 -35.11 -10.58
CA GLU A 164 5.43 -36.53 -10.41
C GLU A 164 3.94 -36.80 -10.60
N ILE A 165 3.07 -35.94 -10.07
CA ILE A 165 1.61 -36.04 -10.26
C ILE A 165 1.25 -35.90 -11.74
N ARG A 166 1.84 -34.94 -12.45
CA ARG A 166 1.58 -34.75 -13.90
C ARG A 166 2.04 -35.96 -14.71
N GLU A 167 3.18 -36.53 -14.39
CA GLU A 167 3.71 -37.74 -15.06
C GLU A 167 2.79 -38.95 -14.85
N ARG A 168 2.39 -39.20 -13.58
CA ARG A 168 1.47 -40.30 -13.26
C ARG A 168 0.09 -40.14 -13.94
N ARG A 169 -0.45 -38.91 -13.96
CA ARG A 169 -1.72 -38.65 -14.65
C ARG A 169 -1.62 -38.94 -16.15
N ARG A 170 -0.53 -38.57 -16.81
CA ARG A 170 -0.30 -38.89 -18.24
C ARG A 170 -0.22 -40.37 -18.48
N HIS A 171 0.48 -41.09 -17.61
CA HIS A 171 0.60 -42.55 -17.71
C HIS A 171 -0.77 -43.24 -17.60
N LEU A 172 -1.55 -42.87 -16.59
CA LEU A 172 -2.91 -43.42 -16.41
C LEU A 172 -3.84 -43.09 -17.58
N ALA A 173 -3.76 -41.89 -18.16
CA ALA A 173 -4.53 -41.52 -19.35
C ALA A 173 -4.15 -42.39 -20.54
N SER A 174 -2.87 -42.62 -20.79
CA SER A 174 -2.37 -43.46 -21.88
C SER A 174 -2.76 -44.95 -21.74
N GLU A 175 -2.79 -45.47 -20.49
CA GLU A 175 -3.26 -46.85 -20.23
C GLU A 175 -4.76 -46.97 -20.42
N ARG A 176 -5.58 -45.98 -20.05
CA ARG A 176 -7.02 -45.97 -20.26
C ARG A 176 -7.35 -45.96 -21.76
N ASP A 177 -6.67 -45.16 -22.56
CA ASP A 177 -6.89 -45.08 -24.01
C ASP A 177 -6.50 -46.40 -24.68
N ARG A 178 -5.43 -47.08 -24.26
CA ARG A 178 -5.07 -48.41 -24.74
C ARG A 178 -6.09 -49.47 -24.45
N LYS A 179 -6.75 -49.41 -23.29
CA LYS A 179 -7.80 -50.37 -22.89
C LYS A 179 -9.15 -50.09 -23.54
N SER A 180 -9.36 -48.89 -24.10
CA SER A 180 -10.60 -48.47 -24.74
C SER A 180 -10.64 -48.80 -26.23
N VAL A 181 -9.52 -49.28 -26.82
CA VAL A 181 -9.36 -49.62 -28.25
C VAL A 181 -9.42 -51.12 -28.50
N VAL A 182 -9.73 -51.92 -27.49
CA VAL A 182 -10.04 -53.36 -27.57
C VAL A 182 -11.51 -53.54 -27.27
#